data_4e1cb6f6436a9d4887497d759b332e40
#
_entry.id   4e1cb6f6436a9d4887497d759b332e40
#
_cell.length_a   1.000
_cell.length_b   1.000
_cell.length_c   1.000
_cell.angle_alpha   90.00
_cell.angle_beta   90.00
_cell.angle_gamma   90.00
#
_symmetry.space_group_name_H-M   'P 1'
#
loop_
_entity.id
_entity.type
_entity.pdbx_description
1 polymer ?
#
loop_
_entity_poly.entity_id
_entity_poly.type
_entity_poly.pdbx_seq_one_letter_code
_entity_poly.pdbx_strand_id
1 'polypeptide(L)'
;EVMNIGSTTYLDLMDHMNGRPEPLGGPRSVVLPSIEPTKDGWVGFNTNTNQQFTDFLLMIERPDLIAETDWAIMGTRMAKMDEWNEIVRAWTTQHTTAEVVERASLLRIPVAPVNTGKTVFDHVHLKERGVFKKNPTGGFLQPRPPYLLDGEGPRPFEAVPELGEHQDSIESRKRPQPGIAPAVGQHPDLPLAGIRVIDTTAWWAGPSACQMLAYLGADVVKVEAIQRPDGMRMAGGIYISE
;
A
#
# COMPACT_ATOMS: atom_id res chain seq x y z
N GLU A 1 -2.25 9.32 4.49
CA GLU A 1 -1.38 8.21 4.06
C GLU A 1 -0.29 8.67 3.11
N VAL A 2 -0.61 9.32 1.99
CA VAL A 2 0.39 9.84 1.03
C VAL A 2 1.42 10.75 1.70
N MET A 3 0.98 11.62 2.60
CA MET A 3 1.87 12.49 3.39
C MET A 3 2.78 11.70 4.32
N ASN A 4 2.27 10.64 4.96
CA ASN A 4 3.06 9.84 5.89
C ASN A 4 4.11 8.99 5.15
N ILE A 5 3.70 8.30 4.09
CA ILE A 5 4.61 7.51 3.24
C ILE A 5 5.63 8.42 2.53
N GLY A 6 5.16 9.53 1.98
CA GLY A 6 6.03 10.51 1.31
C GLY A 6 7.02 11.16 2.27
N SER A 7 6.60 11.51 3.49
CA SER A 7 7.47 12.15 4.47
C SER A 7 8.57 11.21 4.96
N THR A 8 8.23 9.97 5.30
CA THR A 8 9.24 9.02 5.80
C THR A 8 10.24 8.63 4.73
N THR A 9 9.79 8.33 3.52
CA THR A 9 10.67 7.98 2.40
C THR A 9 11.52 9.18 1.95
N TYR A 10 10.95 10.36 1.93
CA TYR A 10 11.66 11.57 1.53
C TYR A 10 12.71 12.00 2.56
N LEU A 11 12.40 11.90 3.84
CA LEU A 11 13.36 12.20 4.92
C LEU A 11 14.53 11.22 4.91
N ASP A 12 14.27 9.92 4.76
CA ASP A 12 15.31 8.90 4.61
C ASP A 12 16.20 9.18 3.39
N LEU A 13 15.59 9.53 2.26
CA LEU A 13 16.34 9.86 1.05
C LEU A 13 17.20 11.12 1.23
N MET A 14 16.65 12.17 1.82
CA MET A 14 17.37 13.41 2.08
C MET A 14 18.50 13.22 3.08
N ASP A 15 18.29 12.44 4.11
CA ASP A 15 19.35 12.11 5.07
C ASP A 15 20.47 11.30 4.42
N HIS A 16 20.13 10.34 3.57
CA HIS A 16 21.11 9.60 2.79
C HIS A 16 21.90 10.51 1.84
N MET A 17 21.23 11.43 1.15
CA MET A 17 21.88 12.42 0.28
C MET A 17 22.76 13.41 1.06
N ASN A 18 22.45 13.71 2.30
CA ASN A 18 23.22 14.55 3.20
C ASN A 18 24.33 13.81 3.95
N GLY A 19 24.59 12.55 3.60
CA GLY A 19 25.67 11.74 4.17
C GLY A 19 25.43 11.29 5.60
N ARG A 20 24.19 11.29 6.09
CA ARG A 20 23.86 10.69 7.37
C ARG A 20 23.80 9.16 7.23
N PRO A 21 24.61 8.41 7.97
CA PRO A 21 24.71 6.96 7.77
C PRO A 21 23.54 6.18 8.37
N GLU A 22 22.75 6.80 9.25
CA GLU A 22 21.67 6.13 9.96
C GLU A 22 20.30 6.73 9.57
N PRO A 23 19.31 5.89 9.22
CA PRO A 23 17.97 6.37 8.95
C PRO A 23 17.34 6.98 10.21
N LEU A 24 16.64 8.10 10.04
CA LEU A 24 15.89 8.80 11.10
C LEU A 24 14.62 8.03 11.54
N GLY A 25 14.52 6.79 11.31
CA GLY A 25 13.31 6.06 11.59
C GLY A 25 13.57 4.72 12.25
N GLY A 26 12.54 4.19 12.85
CA GLY A 26 12.49 2.82 13.31
C GLY A 26 12.66 1.83 12.14
N PRO A 27 12.57 0.54 12.40
CA PRO A 27 12.78 -0.49 11.40
C PRO A 27 11.89 -0.22 10.18
N ARG A 28 12.43 -0.47 8.97
CA ARG A 28 11.79 -0.23 7.67
C ARG A 28 10.41 -0.86 7.53
N SER A 29 10.09 -1.82 8.35
CA SER A 29 8.78 -2.46 8.40
C SER A 29 8.44 -2.85 9.82
N VAL A 30 7.19 -2.66 10.17
CA VAL A 30 6.60 -3.18 11.42
C VAL A 30 6.15 -4.63 11.29
N VAL A 31 6.26 -5.21 10.11
CA VAL A 31 5.86 -6.60 9.81
C VAL A 31 7.11 -7.41 9.49
N LEU A 32 7.29 -8.55 10.14
CA LEU A 32 8.36 -9.51 9.88
C LEU A 32 7.74 -10.89 9.61
N PRO A 33 8.12 -11.56 8.50
CA PRO A 33 9.11 -11.15 7.51
C PRO A 33 8.65 -9.93 6.70
N SER A 34 9.59 -9.19 6.14
CA SER A 34 9.29 -7.99 5.34
C SER A 34 9.93 -8.05 3.95
N ILE A 35 11.00 -7.31 3.74
CA ILE A 35 11.80 -7.38 2.51
C ILE A 35 12.99 -8.27 2.78
N GLU A 36 13.01 -9.42 2.13
CA GLU A 36 14.01 -10.45 2.35
C GLU A 36 14.82 -10.73 1.08
N PRO A 37 16.13 -10.99 1.23
CA PRO A 37 16.97 -11.38 0.12
C PRO A 37 16.58 -12.76 -0.40
N THR A 38 16.72 -12.96 -1.69
CA THR A 38 16.60 -14.25 -2.36
C THR A 38 17.91 -14.57 -3.08
N LYS A 39 17.99 -15.71 -3.72
CA LYS A 39 19.19 -16.14 -4.48
C LYS A 39 19.58 -15.14 -5.58
N ASP A 40 18.62 -14.46 -6.19
CA ASP A 40 18.81 -13.61 -7.37
C ASP A 40 18.19 -12.22 -7.26
N GLY A 41 17.67 -11.85 -6.09
CA GLY A 41 17.03 -10.54 -5.89
C GLY A 41 16.47 -10.36 -4.50
N TRP A 42 15.28 -9.77 -4.43
CA TRP A 42 14.59 -9.45 -3.20
C TRP A 42 13.08 -9.68 -3.35
N VAL A 43 12.45 -10.09 -2.27
CA VAL A 43 11.02 -10.34 -2.19
C VAL A 43 10.42 -9.63 -0.98
N GLY A 44 9.23 -9.07 -1.13
CA GLY A 44 8.48 -8.48 -0.02
C GLY A 44 7.34 -9.40 0.40
N PHE A 45 7.23 -9.65 1.71
CA PHE A 45 6.14 -10.41 2.32
C PHE A 45 5.24 -9.50 3.15
N ASN A 46 4.01 -9.93 3.35
CA ASN A 46 3.08 -9.31 4.28
C ASN A 46 2.26 -10.38 5.02
N THR A 47 2.68 -10.74 6.23
CA THR A 47 2.04 -11.78 7.06
C THR A 47 1.32 -11.15 8.24
N ASN A 48 0.14 -10.58 8.00
CA ASN A 48 -0.61 -9.85 9.03
C ASN A 48 -1.49 -10.73 9.91
N THR A 49 -1.77 -11.97 9.50
CA THR A 49 -2.64 -12.88 10.24
C THR A 49 -1.85 -14.08 10.75
N ASN A 50 -2.32 -14.68 11.87
CA ASN A 50 -1.71 -15.91 12.40
C ASN A 50 -1.69 -17.04 11.37
N GLN A 51 -2.73 -17.16 10.54
CA GLN A 51 -2.74 -18.15 9.48
C GLN A 51 -1.63 -17.91 8.46
N GLN A 52 -1.49 -16.67 7.97
CA GLN A 52 -0.42 -16.34 7.03
C GLN A 52 0.96 -16.56 7.62
N PHE A 53 1.14 -16.29 8.91
CA PHE A 53 2.39 -16.56 9.62
C PHE A 53 2.66 -18.07 9.73
N THR A 54 1.67 -18.86 10.09
CA THR A 54 1.78 -20.33 10.13
C THR A 54 2.13 -20.90 8.75
N ASP A 55 1.42 -20.45 7.71
CA ASP A 55 1.69 -20.87 6.33
C ASP A 55 3.08 -20.44 5.86
N PHE A 56 3.56 -19.28 6.31
CA PHE A 56 4.93 -18.83 6.05
C PHE A 56 5.98 -19.74 6.70
N LEU A 57 5.77 -20.15 7.96
CA LEU A 57 6.68 -21.11 8.61
C LEU A 57 6.72 -22.46 7.91
N LEU A 58 5.57 -22.94 7.41
CA LEU A 58 5.50 -24.15 6.58
C LEU A 58 6.27 -23.96 5.27
N MET A 59 6.13 -22.80 4.62
CA MET A 59 6.80 -22.48 3.37
C MET A 59 8.33 -22.50 3.51
N ILE A 60 8.84 -21.92 4.61
CA ILE A 60 10.30 -21.90 4.88
C ILE A 60 10.80 -23.18 5.56
N GLU A 61 9.98 -24.23 5.60
CA GLU A 61 10.33 -25.55 6.14
C GLU A 61 10.69 -25.54 7.63
N ARG A 62 10.05 -24.65 8.40
CA ARG A 62 10.22 -24.51 9.85
C ARG A 62 8.93 -24.76 10.64
N PRO A 63 8.27 -25.94 10.44
CA PRO A 63 7.05 -26.27 11.20
C PRO A 63 7.30 -26.42 12.71
N ASP A 64 8.53 -26.66 13.12
CA ASP A 64 8.97 -26.69 14.52
C ASP A 64 8.62 -25.39 15.26
N LEU A 65 8.74 -24.24 14.61
CA LEU A 65 8.45 -22.93 15.18
C LEU A 65 6.95 -22.64 15.38
N ILE A 66 6.07 -23.43 14.77
CA ILE A 66 4.62 -23.30 14.98
C ILE A 66 4.24 -23.65 16.42
N ALA A 67 4.92 -24.62 17.01
CA ALA A 67 4.72 -25.01 18.40
C ALA A 67 5.29 -23.98 19.41
N GLU A 68 6.24 -23.19 18.98
CA GLU A 68 6.85 -22.10 19.76
C GLU A 68 6.01 -20.82 19.59
N THR A 69 4.90 -20.72 20.35
CA THR A 69 3.91 -19.66 20.22
C THR A 69 4.45 -18.23 20.31
N ASP A 70 5.62 -18.05 20.92
CA ASP A 70 6.28 -16.75 21.04
C ASP A 70 6.64 -16.14 19.69
N TRP A 71 7.01 -16.95 18.69
CA TRP A 71 7.28 -16.46 17.34
C TRP A 71 6.06 -15.92 16.60
N ALA A 72 4.86 -16.34 17.00
CA ALA A 72 3.63 -15.77 16.45
C ALA A 72 3.44 -14.29 16.85
N ILE A 73 4.07 -13.88 17.96
CA ILE A 73 4.01 -12.51 18.48
C ILE A 73 5.00 -11.63 17.73
N MET A 74 4.51 -10.59 17.06
CA MET A 74 5.37 -9.67 16.29
C MET A 74 6.44 -8.99 17.16
N GLY A 75 6.09 -8.61 18.38
CA GLY A 75 7.03 -8.01 19.33
C GLY A 75 8.22 -8.91 19.65
N THR A 76 8.00 -10.21 19.73
CA THR A 76 9.10 -11.20 19.94
C THR A 76 10.03 -11.23 18.74
N ARG A 77 9.48 -11.29 17.50
CA ARG A 77 10.29 -11.23 16.28
C ARG A 77 11.09 -9.94 16.16
N MET A 78 10.51 -8.81 16.56
CA MET A 78 11.24 -7.53 16.59
C MET A 78 12.34 -7.51 17.65
N ALA A 79 12.09 -8.04 18.84
CA ALA A 79 13.09 -8.12 19.91
C ALA A 79 14.24 -9.07 19.59
N LYS A 80 13.97 -10.10 18.78
CA LYS A 80 14.94 -11.12 18.33
C LYS A 80 15.17 -11.04 16.81
N MET A 81 15.28 -9.83 16.28
CA MET A 81 15.29 -9.60 14.82
C MET A 81 16.43 -10.31 14.12
N ASP A 82 17.61 -10.35 14.70
CA ASP A 82 18.78 -11.00 14.10
C ASP A 82 18.56 -12.51 13.98
N GLU A 83 18.10 -13.16 15.06
CA GLU A 83 17.76 -14.59 15.07
C GLU A 83 16.64 -14.90 14.06
N TRP A 84 15.62 -14.07 14.02
CA TRP A 84 14.52 -14.22 13.04
C TRP A 84 15.02 -14.07 11.60
N ASN A 85 15.86 -13.09 11.33
CA ASN A 85 16.44 -12.87 10.01
C ASN A 85 17.30 -14.06 9.56
N GLU A 86 18.09 -14.64 10.46
CA GLU A 86 18.87 -15.84 10.15
C GLU A 86 17.96 -17.02 9.76
N ILE A 87 16.89 -17.26 10.52
CA ILE A 87 15.90 -18.32 10.23
C ILE A 87 15.29 -18.12 8.84
N VAL A 88 14.81 -16.93 8.53
CA VAL A 88 14.14 -16.63 7.26
C VAL A 88 15.12 -16.71 6.09
N ARG A 89 16.29 -16.08 6.25
CA ARG A 89 17.28 -15.98 5.16
C ARG A 89 17.99 -17.27 4.87
N ALA A 90 18.10 -18.18 5.85
CA ALA A 90 18.60 -19.53 5.62
C ALA A 90 17.84 -20.26 4.50
N TRP A 91 16.54 -19.97 4.37
CA TRP A 91 15.72 -20.56 3.32
C TRP A 91 15.61 -19.64 2.09
N THR A 92 15.28 -18.36 2.27
CA THR A 92 15.01 -17.46 1.14
C THR A 92 16.19 -17.29 0.21
N THR A 93 17.42 -17.23 0.73
CA THR A 93 18.63 -17.09 -0.09
C THR A 93 19.00 -18.34 -0.91
N GLN A 94 18.40 -19.49 -0.63
CA GLN A 94 18.59 -20.70 -1.40
C GLN A 94 17.64 -20.77 -2.62
N HIS A 95 16.60 -19.95 -2.66
CA HIS A 95 15.56 -19.95 -3.69
C HIS A 95 15.58 -18.67 -4.50
N THR A 96 15.24 -18.78 -5.78
CA THR A 96 15.07 -17.61 -6.65
C THR A 96 13.84 -16.82 -6.25
N THR A 97 13.81 -15.54 -6.59
CA THR A 97 12.63 -14.66 -6.36
C THR A 97 11.36 -15.27 -6.96
N ALA A 98 11.47 -15.88 -8.16
CA ALA A 98 10.34 -16.52 -8.82
C ALA A 98 9.81 -17.72 -8.03
N GLU A 99 10.69 -18.62 -7.57
CA GLU A 99 10.33 -19.78 -6.74
C GLU A 99 9.67 -19.37 -5.43
N VAL A 100 10.21 -18.34 -4.76
CA VAL A 100 9.65 -17.83 -3.52
C VAL A 100 8.25 -17.25 -3.74
N VAL A 101 8.07 -16.45 -4.80
CA VAL A 101 6.77 -15.86 -5.15
C VAL A 101 5.75 -16.94 -5.50
N GLU A 102 6.14 -17.95 -6.26
CA GLU A 102 5.26 -19.06 -6.61
C GLU A 102 4.80 -19.84 -5.37
N ARG A 103 5.72 -20.26 -4.51
CA ARG A 103 5.40 -21.01 -3.28
C ARG A 103 4.53 -20.22 -2.33
N ALA A 104 4.85 -18.95 -2.10
CA ALA A 104 4.05 -18.07 -1.25
C ALA A 104 2.64 -17.86 -1.81
N SER A 105 2.51 -17.70 -3.13
CA SER A 105 1.21 -17.55 -3.80
C SER A 105 0.33 -18.80 -3.66
N LEU A 106 0.90 -20.00 -3.77
CA LEU A 106 0.17 -21.25 -3.55
C LEU A 106 -0.40 -21.36 -2.13
N LEU A 107 0.30 -20.81 -1.15
CA LEU A 107 -0.12 -20.74 0.25
C LEU A 107 -0.94 -19.48 0.57
N ARG A 108 -1.27 -18.66 -0.42
CA ARG A 108 -2.00 -17.39 -0.26
C ARG A 108 -1.34 -16.41 0.69
N ILE A 109 -0.02 -16.48 0.80
CA ILE A 109 0.77 -15.49 1.51
C ILE A 109 0.95 -14.28 0.60
N PRO A 110 0.57 -13.07 1.04
CA PRO A 110 0.82 -11.85 0.27
C PRO A 110 2.32 -11.66 0.04
N VAL A 111 2.71 -11.65 -1.22
CA VAL A 111 4.11 -11.62 -1.64
C VAL A 111 4.24 -10.87 -2.96
N ALA A 112 5.35 -10.17 -3.14
CA ALA A 112 5.71 -9.58 -4.42
C ALA A 112 7.23 -9.50 -4.60
N PRO A 113 7.74 -9.59 -5.84
CA PRO A 113 9.13 -9.28 -6.10
C PRO A 113 9.40 -7.79 -5.87
N VAL A 114 10.57 -7.47 -5.34
CA VAL A 114 11.01 -6.07 -5.22
C VAL A 114 11.61 -5.64 -6.55
N ASN A 115 10.87 -4.84 -7.30
CA ASN A 115 11.30 -4.34 -8.58
C ASN A 115 12.19 -3.09 -8.44
N THR A 116 13.13 -2.96 -9.34
CA THR A 116 13.94 -1.75 -9.55
C THR A 116 13.34 -0.90 -10.66
N GLY A 117 13.88 0.30 -10.86
CA GLY A 117 13.53 1.15 -12.01
C GLY A 117 13.83 0.51 -13.38
N LYS A 118 14.63 -0.56 -13.42
CA LYS A 118 14.89 -1.34 -14.65
C LYS A 118 13.89 -2.47 -14.82
N THR A 119 13.56 -3.20 -13.74
CA THR A 119 12.79 -4.44 -13.81
C THR A 119 11.28 -4.23 -13.74
N VAL A 120 10.81 -3.09 -13.20
CA VAL A 120 9.39 -2.79 -13.04
C VAL A 120 8.63 -2.78 -14.37
N PHE A 121 9.27 -2.39 -15.45
CA PHE A 121 8.67 -2.38 -16.79
C PHE A 121 8.45 -3.78 -17.36
N ASP A 122 9.18 -4.76 -16.84
CA ASP A 122 9.09 -6.17 -17.26
C ASP A 122 8.11 -7.00 -16.44
N HIS A 123 7.56 -6.42 -15.37
CA HIS A 123 6.60 -7.09 -14.52
C HIS A 123 5.33 -7.45 -15.31
N VAL A 124 5.04 -8.75 -15.45
CA VAL A 124 3.97 -9.29 -16.31
C VAL A 124 2.62 -8.63 -16.06
N HIS A 125 2.19 -8.57 -14.79
CA HIS A 125 0.92 -7.96 -14.42
C HIS A 125 0.81 -6.48 -14.81
N LEU A 126 1.89 -5.71 -14.66
CA LEU A 126 1.89 -4.28 -15.03
C LEU A 126 1.87 -4.10 -16.56
N LYS A 127 2.53 -4.98 -17.30
CA LYS A 127 2.48 -5.02 -18.77
C LYS A 127 1.07 -5.34 -19.26
N GLU A 128 0.45 -6.42 -18.77
CA GLU A 128 -0.89 -6.84 -19.16
C GLU A 128 -1.95 -5.77 -18.86
N ARG A 129 -1.80 -5.08 -17.73
CA ARG A 129 -2.66 -3.94 -17.39
C ARG A 129 -2.35 -2.66 -18.17
N GLY A 130 -1.32 -2.64 -18.97
CA GLY A 130 -0.90 -1.47 -19.73
C GLY A 130 -0.61 -0.24 -18.85
N VAL A 131 0.02 -0.50 -17.69
CA VAL A 131 0.27 0.55 -16.68
C VAL A 131 1.20 1.63 -17.21
N PHE A 132 2.20 1.26 -17.99
CA PHE A 132 3.17 2.19 -18.53
C PHE A 132 2.81 2.64 -19.94
N LYS A 133 2.89 3.94 -20.17
CA LYS A 133 2.64 4.60 -21.45
C LYS A 133 3.84 5.46 -21.81
N LYS A 134 4.08 5.60 -23.09
CA LYS A 134 5.14 6.47 -23.61
C LYS A 134 4.76 7.93 -23.40
N ASN A 135 5.67 8.70 -22.84
CA ASN A 135 5.52 10.15 -22.74
C ASN A 135 5.58 10.77 -24.15
N PRO A 136 4.62 11.62 -24.53
CA PRO A 136 4.56 12.18 -25.90
C PRO A 136 5.69 13.16 -26.22
N THR A 137 6.24 13.83 -25.21
CA THR A 137 7.32 14.81 -25.40
C THR A 137 8.69 14.15 -25.25
N GLY A 138 8.94 13.49 -24.12
CA GLY A 138 10.27 12.95 -23.77
C GLY A 138 10.52 11.52 -24.24
N GLY A 139 9.49 10.81 -24.70
CA GLY A 139 9.61 9.44 -25.21
C GLY A 139 9.90 8.36 -24.15
N PHE A 140 10.10 8.70 -22.88
CA PHE A 140 10.29 7.76 -21.79
C PHE A 140 8.97 7.08 -21.38
N LEU A 141 9.06 5.98 -20.64
CA LEU A 141 7.89 5.33 -20.08
C LEU A 141 7.49 5.97 -18.74
N GLN A 142 6.20 6.26 -18.61
CA GLN A 142 5.61 6.79 -17.38
C GLN A 142 4.34 6.02 -17.01
N PRO A 143 4.00 5.91 -15.73
CA PRO A 143 2.73 5.28 -15.35
C PRO A 143 1.55 6.14 -15.80
N ARG A 144 0.51 5.48 -16.32
CA ARG A 144 -0.80 6.13 -16.53
C ARG A 144 -1.51 6.35 -15.19
N PRO A 145 -2.57 7.16 -15.13
CA PRO A 145 -3.45 7.20 -13.96
C PRO A 145 -3.92 5.78 -13.56
N PRO A 146 -4.02 5.49 -12.26
CA PRO A 146 -4.24 4.11 -11.77
C PRO A 146 -5.65 3.58 -12.00
N TYR A 147 -6.59 4.42 -12.39
CA TYR A 147 -8.00 4.07 -12.58
C TYR A 147 -8.37 3.91 -14.04
N LEU A 148 -9.42 3.14 -14.27
CA LEU A 148 -10.15 3.04 -15.54
C LEU A 148 -11.60 3.43 -15.25
N LEU A 149 -12.21 4.19 -16.14
CA LEU A 149 -13.62 4.55 -16.10
C LEU A 149 -14.34 3.76 -17.20
N ASP A 150 -15.34 2.97 -16.82
CA ASP A 150 -16.11 2.11 -17.73
C ASP A 150 -15.26 1.19 -18.63
N GLY A 151 -14.11 0.76 -18.13
CA GLY A 151 -13.17 -0.08 -18.88
C GLY A 151 -12.25 0.69 -19.83
N GLU A 152 -12.49 1.98 -20.00
CA GLU A 152 -11.64 2.84 -20.81
C GLU A 152 -10.51 3.47 -19.98
N GLY A 153 -9.37 3.61 -20.62
CA GLY A 153 -8.25 4.30 -20.02
C GLY A 153 -8.55 5.78 -19.78
N PRO A 154 -7.80 6.41 -18.86
CA PRO A 154 -7.89 7.85 -18.70
C PRO A 154 -7.49 8.55 -19.99
N ARG A 155 -7.84 9.83 -20.08
CA ARG A 155 -7.43 10.70 -21.17
C ARG A 155 -5.96 10.43 -21.54
N PRO A 156 -5.63 10.26 -22.83
CA PRO A 156 -4.26 10.05 -23.25
C PRO A 156 -3.38 11.25 -22.85
N PHE A 157 -2.11 10.96 -22.59
CA PHE A 157 -1.14 12.03 -22.35
C PHE A 157 -0.99 12.86 -23.62
N GLU A 158 -1.04 14.16 -23.45
CA GLU A 158 -0.74 15.14 -24.49
C GLU A 158 0.65 15.72 -24.28
N ALA A 159 1.22 16.28 -25.31
CA ALA A 159 2.48 17.01 -25.20
C ALA A 159 2.30 18.19 -24.24
N VAL A 160 3.35 18.50 -23.48
CA VAL A 160 3.36 19.69 -22.64
C VAL A 160 3.37 20.90 -23.55
N PRO A 161 2.48 21.89 -23.36
CA PRO A 161 2.47 23.10 -24.18
C PRO A 161 3.77 23.91 -24.01
N GLU A 162 4.15 24.62 -25.05
CA GLU A 162 5.25 25.55 -24.99
C GLU A 162 4.92 26.77 -24.10
N LEU A 163 5.95 27.41 -23.59
CA LEU A 163 5.76 28.59 -22.74
C LEU A 163 5.01 29.70 -23.47
N GLY A 164 3.82 30.04 -22.96
CA GLY A 164 2.95 31.06 -23.52
C GLY A 164 2.05 30.60 -24.67
N GLU A 165 2.10 29.34 -25.11
CA GLU A 165 1.32 28.81 -26.23
C GLU A 165 -0.19 29.09 -26.11
N HIS A 166 -0.74 29.06 -24.91
CA HIS A 166 -2.17 29.29 -24.69
C HIS A 166 -2.50 30.68 -24.12
N GLN A 167 -1.54 31.61 -24.07
CA GLN A 167 -1.74 32.89 -23.41
C GLN A 167 -2.91 33.68 -23.99
N ASP A 168 -3.07 33.67 -25.32
CA ASP A 168 -4.12 34.41 -26.02
C ASP A 168 -5.47 33.71 -26.01
N SER A 169 -5.51 32.41 -25.59
CA SER A 169 -6.75 31.60 -25.51
C SER A 169 -7.39 31.56 -24.13
N ILE A 170 -6.80 32.28 -23.15
CA ILE A 170 -7.32 32.32 -21.77
C ILE A 170 -8.54 33.23 -21.74
N GLU A 171 -9.73 32.61 -21.69
CA GLU A 171 -10.99 33.32 -21.48
C GLU A 171 -11.42 33.27 -20.02
N SER A 172 -11.90 34.39 -19.50
CA SER A 172 -12.53 34.44 -18.18
C SER A 172 -13.88 33.73 -18.20
N ARG A 173 -13.93 32.51 -17.65
CA ARG A 173 -15.20 31.78 -17.49
C ARG A 173 -15.85 32.13 -16.17
N LYS A 174 -17.12 32.55 -16.19
CA LYS A 174 -17.94 32.61 -14.98
C LYS A 174 -18.06 31.20 -14.40
N ARG A 175 -17.62 31.01 -13.17
CA ARG A 175 -17.78 29.72 -12.48
C ARG A 175 -19.28 29.38 -12.41
N PRO A 176 -19.73 28.21 -12.94
CA PRO A 176 -21.10 27.77 -12.68
C PRO A 176 -21.30 27.69 -11.17
N GLN A 177 -22.35 28.30 -10.66
CA GLN A 177 -22.72 28.05 -9.27
C GLN A 177 -23.14 26.57 -9.17
N PRO A 178 -22.55 25.78 -8.27
CA PRO A 178 -23.00 24.41 -8.03
C PRO A 178 -24.47 24.49 -7.64
N GLY A 179 -25.33 23.78 -8.35
CA GLY A 179 -26.70 23.58 -7.89
C GLY A 179 -26.65 22.91 -6.53
N ILE A 180 -27.05 23.61 -5.49
CA ILE A 180 -27.13 23.06 -4.13
C ILE A 180 -28.31 22.10 -4.17
N ALA A 181 -28.07 20.81 -4.22
CA ALA A 181 -29.07 19.81 -3.92
C ALA A 181 -29.57 20.04 -2.48
N PRO A 182 -30.88 19.93 -2.21
CA PRO A 182 -31.38 20.10 -0.86
C PRO A 182 -30.74 19.06 0.06
N ALA A 183 -30.03 19.53 1.04
CA ALA A 183 -29.33 18.70 2.01
C ALA A 183 -30.34 18.06 2.96
N VAL A 184 -30.28 16.76 3.10
CA VAL A 184 -31.07 15.99 4.08
C VAL A 184 -30.08 15.42 5.09
N GLY A 185 -30.08 15.93 6.32
CA GLY A 185 -29.22 15.40 7.39
C GLY A 185 -28.72 16.47 8.37
N GLN A 186 -27.90 16.04 9.32
CA GLN A 186 -27.37 16.91 10.38
C GLN A 186 -26.36 17.96 9.89
N HIS A 187 -25.83 17.77 8.67
CA HIS A 187 -24.88 18.67 8.04
C HIS A 187 -25.29 18.97 6.61
N PRO A 188 -26.36 19.78 6.44
CA PRO A 188 -26.99 20.05 5.13
C PRO A 188 -26.04 20.67 4.11
N ASP A 189 -24.97 21.30 4.56
CA ASP A 189 -23.99 21.97 3.72
C ASP A 189 -22.89 21.06 3.16
N LEU A 190 -22.86 19.79 3.57
CA LEU A 190 -21.84 18.85 3.14
C LEU A 190 -22.30 18.08 1.86
N PRO A 191 -21.34 17.77 0.95
CA PRO A 191 -21.68 17.23 -0.39
C PRO A 191 -22.38 15.86 -0.38
N LEU A 192 -22.20 15.05 0.67
CA LEU A 192 -22.82 13.74 0.83
C LEU A 192 -23.91 13.70 1.91
N ALA A 193 -24.42 14.86 2.32
CA ALA A 193 -25.54 14.94 3.26
C ALA A 193 -26.77 14.14 2.71
N GLY A 194 -27.37 13.31 3.56
CA GLY A 194 -28.49 12.45 3.21
C GLY A 194 -28.11 11.11 2.53
N ILE A 195 -26.84 10.88 2.25
CA ILE A 195 -26.35 9.58 1.77
C ILE A 195 -26.05 8.68 2.96
N ARG A 196 -26.60 7.45 2.96
CA ARG A 196 -26.25 6.40 3.92
C ARG A 196 -25.34 5.38 3.27
N VAL A 197 -24.22 5.07 3.96
CA VAL A 197 -23.21 4.10 3.54
C VAL A 197 -23.16 2.95 4.54
N ILE A 198 -23.26 1.72 4.06
CA ILE A 198 -23.04 0.52 4.87
C ILE A 198 -21.58 0.08 4.67
N ASP A 199 -20.79 0.19 5.73
CA ASP A 199 -19.37 -0.20 5.73
C ASP A 199 -19.24 -1.64 6.27
N THR A 200 -18.94 -2.58 5.39
CA THR A 200 -18.64 -3.98 5.71
C THR A 200 -17.16 -4.29 5.55
N THR A 201 -16.33 -3.29 5.39
CA THR A 201 -14.89 -3.43 5.17
C THR A 201 -14.14 -3.63 6.49
N ALA A 202 -12.87 -4.01 6.40
CA ALA A 202 -12.00 -4.17 7.56
C ALA A 202 -10.58 -3.67 7.24
N TRP A 203 -9.77 -3.46 8.25
CA TRP A 203 -8.38 -3.00 8.18
C TRP A 203 -8.27 -1.53 7.77
N TRP A 204 -7.54 -1.22 6.69
CA TRP A 204 -7.12 0.15 6.36
C TRP A 204 -7.90 0.79 5.22
N ALA A 205 -7.81 0.21 4.04
CA ALA A 205 -8.27 0.87 2.81
C ALA A 205 -9.77 1.16 2.81
N GLY A 206 -10.59 0.17 3.14
CA GLY A 206 -12.04 0.32 3.19
C GLY A 206 -12.50 1.27 4.28
N PRO A 207 -12.10 1.07 5.56
CA PRO A 207 -12.44 2.00 6.64
C PRO A 207 -11.96 3.43 6.37
N SER A 208 -10.77 3.63 5.80
CA SER A 208 -10.28 4.97 5.43
C SER A 208 -11.15 5.62 4.36
N ALA A 209 -11.59 4.87 3.35
CA ALA A 209 -12.52 5.37 2.34
C ALA A 209 -13.86 5.77 2.97
N CYS A 210 -14.41 4.92 3.82
CA CYS A 210 -15.66 5.20 4.53
C CYS A 210 -15.55 6.41 5.47
N GLN A 211 -14.40 6.58 6.12
CA GLN A 211 -14.12 7.77 6.93
C GLN A 211 -14.14 9.06 6.10
N MET A 212 -13.56 9.03 4.89
CA MET A 212 -13.63 10.19 3.99
C MET A 212 -15.06 10.49 3.56
N LEU A 213 -15.89 9.47 3.29
CA LEU A 213 -17.30 9.67 2.98
C LEU A 213 -18.05 10.29 4.18
N ALA A 214 -17.74 9.86 5.41
CA ALA A 214 -18.30 10.45 6.62
C ALA A 214 -17.91 11.94 6.78
N TYR A 215 -16.65 12.30 6.55
CA TYR A 215 -16.20 13.68 6.57
C TYR A 215 -16.91 14.56 5.53
N LEU A 216 -17.33 13.96 4.42
CA LEU A 216 -18.11 14.64 3.39
C LEU A 216 -19.63 14.67 3.70
N GLY A 217 -20.05 14.18 4.86
CA GLY A 217 -21.42 14.28 5.36
C GLY A 217 -22.28 13.04 5.19
N ALA A 218 -21.72 11.92 4.73
CA ALA A 218 -22.45 10.66 4.68
C ALA A 218 -22.71 10.08 6.09
N ASP A 219 -23.87 9.45 6.26
CA ASP A 219 -24.21 8.63 7.44
C ASP A 219 -23.62 7.22 7.24
N VAL A 220 -22.45 6.99 7.82
CA VAL A 220 -21.71 5.73 7.66
C VAL A 220 -22.01 4.77 8.82
N VAL A 221 -22.59 3.63 8.49
CA VAL A 221 -22.89 2.54 9.44
C VAL A 221 -21.88 1.41 9.27
N LYS A 222 -20.97 1.27 10.22
CA LYS A 222 -19.99 0.17 10.27
C LYS A 222 -20.65 -1.11 10.76
N VAL A 223 -20.52 -2.18 10.00
CA VAL A 223 -21.02 -3.53 10.36
C VAL A 223 -19.85 -4.45 10.64
N GLU A 224 -19.82 -5.01 11.84
CA GLU A 224 -18.78 -5.96 12.26
C GLU A 224 -19.44 -7.24 12.83
N ALA A 225 -18.79 -8.38 12.60
CA ALA A 225 -19.17 -9.62 13.25
C ALA A 225 -18.50 -9.71 14.64
N ILE A 226 -19.27 -10.09 15.66
CA ILE A 226 -18.75 -10.24 17.03
C ILE A 226 -17.63 -11.29 17.08
N GLN A 227 -17.75 -12.36 16.28
CA GLN A 227 -16.77 -13.45 16.22
C GLN A 227 -15.50 -13.07 15.43
N ARG A 228 -15.57 -12.01 14.61
CA ARG A 228 -14.47 -11.54 13.78
C ARG A 228 -14.47 -10.01 13.75
N PRO A 229 -14.02 -9.37 14.82
CA PRO A 229 -13.90 -7.92 14.87
C PRO A 229 -12.86 -7.43 13.86
N ASP A 230 -12.93 -6.16 13.53
CA ASP A 230 -11.93 -5.53 12.66
C ASP A 230 -10.54 -5.64 13.30
N GLY A 231 -9.58 -6.18 12.53
CA GLY A 231 -8.20 -6.36 12.99
C GLY A 231 -7.53 -5.09 13.49
N MET A 232 -7.97 -3.91 13.02
CA MET A 232 -7.47 -2.62 13.51
C MET A 232 -7.78 -2.36 14.99
N ARG A 233 -8.83 -2.98 15.55
CA ARG A 233 -9.13 -2.90 16.99
C ARG A 233 -8.12 -3.69 17.83
N MET A 234 -7.44 -4.66 17.21
CA MET A 234 -6.49 -5.57 17.86
C MET A 234 -5.05 -5.26 17.49
N ALA A 235 -4.83 -4.49 16.43
CA ALA A 235 -3.51 -3.97 16.08
C ALA A 235 -3.15 -2.91 17.14
N GLY A 236 -2.43 -3.33 18.18
CA GLY A 236 -1.89 -2.43 19.18
C GLY A 236 -1.08 -1.34 18.47
N GLY A 237 -1.56 -0.10 18.51
CA GLY A 237 -0.77 1.04 18.09
C GLY A 237 0.46 1.18 18.97
N ILE A 238 1.40 2.00 18.53
CA ILE A 238 2.45 2.47 19.41
C ILE A 238 1.74 3.28 20.50
N TYR A 239 1.58 2.68 21.68
CA TYR A 239 1.11 3.40 22.83
C TYR A 239 2.26 4.33 23.28
N ILE A 240 2.10 5.60 23.05
CA ILE A 240 2.86 6.59 23.77
C ILE A 240 2.23 6.57 25.16
N SER A 241 2.86 5.84 26.10
CA SER A 241 2.52 5.97 27.51
C SER A 241 2.85 7.40 27.94
N GLU A 242 1.88 8.08 28.55
CA GLU A 242 2.12 9.31 29.27
C GLU A 242 3.16 9.13 30.39
#